data_a5ab93982f07dfeca3d349d68fbd56af
#
_entry.id   a5ab93982f07dfeca3d349d68fbd56af
#
_cell.length_a   1.000
_cell.length_b   1.000
_cell.length_c   1.000
_cell.angle_alpha   90.00
_cell.angle_beta   90.00
_cell.angle_gamma   90.00
#
_symmetry.space_group_name_H-M   'P 1'
#
loop_
_entity.id
_entity.type
_entity.pdbx_description
1 polymer ?
#
loop_
_entity_poly.entity_id
_entity_poly.type
_entity_poly.pdbx_seq_one_letter_code
_entity_poly.pdbx_strand_id
1 'polypeptide(L)' 'MIVPRGPATWSRAAIMTEADGSLKALATRAYDHYTRAQELLRQGNFAGYGEEVKRLESVLMELRARAGR' A
#
# COMPACT_ATOMS: atom_id res chain seq x y z
N MET A 1 -11.77 -7.73 33.65
CA MET A 1 -12.06 -7.87 33.21
C MET A 1 -12.33 -7.60 32.05
N ILE A 2 -12.62 -7.77 31.44
CA ILE A 2 -13.10 -7.35 30.47
C ILE A 2 -12.39 -6.83 29.44
N VAL A 3 -11.96 -6.00 29.54
CA VAL A 3 -11.23 -5.37 28.66
C VAL A 3 -10.25 -6.09 27.88
N PRO A 4 -9.52 -6.86 28.46
CA PRO A 4 -8.49 -7.57 27.73
C PRO A 4 -9.04 -8.33 26.62
N ARG A 5 -10.28 -8.69 26.74
CA ARG A 5 -10.82 -9.41 25.74
C ARG A 5 -10.78 -8.65 24.56
N GLY A 6 -10.92 -7.42 24.64
CA GLY A 6 -10.90 -6.57 23.53
C GLY A 6 -9.63 -6.70 22.73
N PRO A 7 -8.51 -6.60 23.38
CA PRO A 7 -7.25 -6.69 22.67
C PRO A 7 -7.05 -8.01 21.98
N ALA A 8 -7.44 -9.04 22.64
CA ALA A 8 -7.29 -10.36 22.05
C ALA A 8 -8.12 -10.46 20.79
N THR A 9 -9.30 -9.96 20.86
CA THR A 9 -10.17 -10.00 19.72
C THR A 9 -9.59 -9.18 18.60
N TRP A 10 -9.03 -8.07 18.97
CA TRP A 10 -8.40 -7.24 18.02
C TRP A 10 -7.32 -7.95 17.28
N SER A 11 -6.45 -8.63 17.96
CA SER A 11 -5.38 -9.33 17.33
C SER A 11 -5.89 -10.30 16.31
N ARG A 12 -6.91 -11.01 16.67
CA ARG A 12 -7.44 -11.97 15.77
C ARG A 12 -8.02 -11.33 14.57
N ALA A 13 -8.76 -10.28 14.77
CA ALA A 13 -9.35 -9.57 13.67
C ALA A 13 -8.26 -8.95 12.81
N ALA A 14 -7.24 -8.45 13.44
CA ALA A 14 -6.17 -7.83 12.72
C ALA A 14 -5.46 -8.84 11.82
N ILE A 15 -5.26 -10.03 12.32
CA ILE A 15 -4.60 -11.05 11.53
C ILE A 15 -5.42 -11.42 10.31
N MET A 16 -6.68 -11.56 10.51
CA MET A 16 -7.53 -11.93 9.40
C MET A 16 -7.60 -10.86 8.35
N THR A 17 -7.74 -9.64 8.80
CA THR A 17 -7.82 -8.58 7.83
C THR A 17 -6.47 -8.21 7.33
N GLU A 18 -5.44 -8.65 7.99
CA GLU A 18 -4.12 -8.29 7.58
C GLU A 18 -3.77 -8.76 6.19
N ALA A 19 -4.25 -9.90 5.81
CA ALA A 19 -4.00 -10.40 4.47
C ALA A 19 -4.64 -9.47 3.46
N ASP A 20 -5.91 -9.18 3.67
CA ASP A 20 -6.61 -8.25 2.81
C ASP A 20 -6.02 -6.88 2.97
N GLY A 21 -5.72 -6.51 4.21
CA GLY A 21 -5.16 -5.22 4.50
C GLY A 21 -3.86 -5.00 3.79
N SER A 22 -3.09 -6.05 3.66
CA SER A 22 -1.82 -5.96 2.99
C SER A 22 -1.98 -5.62 1.52
N LEU A 23 -2.87 -6.29 0.85
CA LEU A 23 -3.12 -6.01 -0.55
C LEU A 23 -3.72 -4.63 -0.72
N LYS A 24 -4.63 -4.29 0.17
CA LYS A 24 -5.24 -2.98 0.13
C LYS A 24 -4.22 -1.89 0.36
N ALA A 25 -3.33 -2.11 1.31
CA ALA A 25 -2.30 -1.14 1.62
C ALA A 25 -1.37 -0.94 0.43
N LEU A 26 -1.02 -2.03 -0.24
CA LEU A 26 -0.17 -1.94 -1.41
C LEU A 26 -0.88 -1.21 -2.54
N ALA A 27 -2.15 -1.49 -2.71
CA ALA A 27 -2.92 -0.83 -3.75
C ALA A 27 -3.01 0.67 -3.47
N THR A 28 -3.19 1.03 -2.20
CA THR A 28 -3.25 2.42 -1.81
C THR A 28 -1.92 3.12 -2.07
N ARG A 29 -0.83 2.44 -1.74
CA ARG A 29 0.48 3.02 -1.99
C ARG A 29 0.71 3.21 -3.48
N ALA A 30 0.29 2.24 -4.27
CA ALA A 30 0.44 2.34 -5.71
C ALA A 30 -0.31 3.56 -6.21
N TYR A 31 -1.50 3.75 -5.73
CA TYR A 31 -2.30 4.88 -6.15
C TYR A 31 -1.66 6.19 -5.71
N ASP A 32 -1.13 6.23 -4.49
CA ASP A 32 -0.48 7.42 -3.99
C ASP A 32 0.73 7.79 -4.84
N HIS A 33 1.55 6.81 -5.17
CA HIS A 33 2.72 7.10 -5.99
C HIS A 33 2.30 7.55 -7.39
N TYR A 34 1.26 6.95 -7.90
CA TYR A 34 0.75 7.32 -9.21
C TYR A 34 0.28 8.78 -9.19
N THR A 35 -0.47 9.15 -8.16
CA THR A 35 -0.98 10.50 -8.03
C THR A 35 0.15 11.51 -7.92
N ARG A 36 1.16 11.18 -7.12
CA ARG A 36 2.32 12.05 -6.99
C ARG A 36 3.08 12.17 -8.29
N ALA A 37 3.21 11.06 -9.00
CA ALA A 37 3.90 11.09 -10.26
C ALA A 37 3.19 12.03 -11.22
N GLN A 38 1.87 11.97 -11.26
CA GLN A 38 1.11 12.84 -12.14
C GLN A 38 1.31 14.30 -11.77
N GLU A 39 1.34 14.57 -10.47
CA GLU A 39 1.52 15.92 -10.00
C GLU A 39 2.90 16.45 -10.37
N LEU A 40 3.93 15.63 -10.18
CA LEU A 40 5.28 16.04 -10.50
C LEU A 40 5.44 16.25 -12.00
N LEU A 41 4.79 15.40 -12.76
CA LEU A 41 4.83 15.54 -14.21
C LEU A 41 4.22 16.86 -14.63
N ARG A 42 3.11 17.24 -14.03
CA ARG A 42 2.46 18.50 -14.33
C ARG A 42 3.35 19.68 -13.98
N GLN A 43 4.16 19.54 -12.95
CA GLN A 43 5.06 20.59 -12.54
C GLN A 43 6.34 20.61 -13.36
N GLY A 44 6.49 19.66 -14.24
CA GLY A 44 7.70 19.57 -15.03
C GLY A 44 8.87 18.98 -14.28
N ASN A 45 8.61 18.39 -13.13
CA ASN A 45 9.65 17.79 -12.33
C ASN A 45 9.86 16.35 -12.76
N PHE A 46 10.61 16.17 -13.84
CA PHE A 46 10.79 14.85 -14.42
C PHE A 46 11.63 13.92 -13.56
N ALA A 47 12.58 14.46 -12.83
CA ALA A 47 13.38 13.63 -11.94
C ALA A 47 12.50 13.05 -10.84
N GLY A 48 11.66 13.89 -10.26
CA GLY A 48 10.73 13.42 -9.21
C GLY A 48 9.73 12.44 -9.76
N TYR A 49 9.26 12.71 -10.97
CA TYR A 49 8.33 11.84 -11.65
C TYR A 49 8.95 10.44 -11.79
N GLY A 50 10.19 10.37 -12.25
CA GLY A 50 10.88 9.12 -12.42
C GLY A 50 11.04 8.35 -11.12
N GLU A 51 11.30 9.07 -10.04
CA GLU A 51 11.44 8.46 -8.75
C GLU A 51 10.13 7.83 -8.29
N GLU A 52 9.03 8.55 -8.48
CA GLU A 52 7.74 8.02 -8.07
C GLU A 52 7.32 6.85 -8.94
N VAL A 53 7.67 6.89 -10.21
CA VAL A 53 7.35 5.78 -11.10
C VAL A 53 8.11 4.53 -10.67
N LYS A 54 9.34 4.69 -10.23
CA LYS A 54 10.12 3.56 -9.76
C LYS A 54 9.50 2.96 -8.51
N ARG A 55 9.04 3.81 -7.61
CA ARG A 55 8.39 3.35 -6.40
C ARG A 55 7.08 2.65 -6.70
N LEU A 56 6.35 3.21 -7.65
CA LEU A 56 5.11 2.61 -8.09
C LEU A 56 5.37 1.23 -8.66
N GLU A 57 6.39 1.12 -9.47
CA GLU A 57 6.75 -0.13 -10.08
C GLU A 57 7.05 -1.20 -9.03
N SER A 58 7.82 -0.83 -8.02
CA SER A 58 8.15 -1.75 -6.93
C SER A 58 6.90 -2.22 -6.22
N VAL A 59 6.00 -1.29 -5.94
CA VAL A 59 4.77 -1.65 -5.25
C VAL A 59 3.92 -2.57 -6.09
N LEU A 60 3.85 -2.29 -7.39
CA LEU A 60 3.06 -3.11 -8.28
C LEU A 60 3.63 -4.52 -8.40
N MET A 61 4.94 -4.62 -8.40
CA MET A 61 5.58 -5.94 -8.45
C MET A 61 5.28 -6.72 -7.19
N GLU A 62 5.32 -6.06 -6.07
CA GLU A 62 5.03 -6.72 -4.81
C GLU A 62 3.56 -7.13 -4.76
N LEU A 63 2.69 -6.27 -5.24
CA LEU A 63 1.29 -6.54 -5.28
C LEU A 63 1.01 -7.75 -6.16
N ARG A 64 1.64 -7.77 -7.31
CA ARG A 64 1.48 -8.87 -8.24
C ARG A 64 1.94 -10.18 -7.63
N ALA A 65 3.07 -10.15 -6.95
CA ALA A 65 3.60 -11.35 -6.33
C ALA A 65 2.64 -11.90 -5.28
N ARG A 66 2.06 -11.02 -4.51
CA ARG A 66 1.13 -11.45 -3.49
C ARG A 66 -0.20 -11.89 -4.06
N ALA A 67 -0.66 -11.16 -5.05
CA ALA A 67 -1.93 -11.50 -5.67
C ALA A 67 -1.84 -12.78 -6.48
N GLY A 68 -0.67 -13.08 -6.95
CA GLY A 68 -0.46 -14.27 -7.76
C GLY A 68 -0.45 -15.55 -6.97
N ARG A 69 -0.45 -15.43 -5.64
CA ARG A 69 -0.50 -16.60 -4.82
C ARG A 69 -1.91 -16.96 -4.54
#